data_8a390d077c4c58ae05dab3a7716bbf89
#
_entry.id   8a390d077c4c58ae05dab3a7716bbf89
#
_cell.length_a   1.000
_cell.length_b   1.000
_cell.length_c   1.000
_cell.angle_alpha   90.00
_cell.angle_beta   90.00
_cell.angle_gamma   90.00
#
_symmetry.space_group_name_H-M   'P 1'
#
loop_
_entity.id
_entity.type
_entity.pdbx_description
1 polymer ?
#
loop_
_entity_poly.entity_id
_entity_poly.type
_entity_poly.pdbx_seq_one_letter_code
_entity_poly.pdbx_strand_id
1 'polypeptide(L)' 'MVFEKIREIIAEQTGKDVDEITLETNVKEDLDADSLDLFQIINDIEDEFDVSVEDPESIVTVQDAVDFVESHKEA' A
#
# COMPACT_ATOMS: atom_id res chain seq x y z
N MET A 1 -10.90 0.73 8.43
CA MET A 1 -10.68 1.77 7.42
C MET A 1 -9.56 1.35 6.47
N VAL A 2 -9.68 1.78 5.24
CA VAL A 2 -8.74 1.38 4.21
C VAL A 2 -7.30 1.77 4.56
N PHE A 3 -7.11 3.02 4.98
CA PHE A 3 -5.77 3.49 5.31
C PHE A 3 -5.12 2.64 6.40
N GLU A 4 -5.86 2.34 7.44
CA GLU A 4 -5.30 1.59 8.55
C GLU A 4 -4.87 0.19 8.12
N LYS A 5 -5.67 -0.43 7.27
CA LYS A 5 -5.34 -1.77 6.80
C LYS A 5 -4.11 -1.73 5.89
N ILE A 6 -4.06 -0.78 4.99
CA ILE A 6 -2.90 -0.63 4.11
C ILE A 6 -1.65 -0.33 4.92
N ARG A 7 -1.78 0.52 5.93
CA ARG A 7 -0.65 0.85 6.79
C ARG A 7 -0.10 -0.40 7.49
N GLU A 8 -1.00 -1.25 7.98
CA GLU A 8 -0.57 -2.47 8.63
C GLU A 8 0.15 -3.41 7.65
N ILE A 9 -0.37 -3.51 6.45
CA ILE A 9 0.25 -4.35 5.43
C ILE A 9 1.66 -3.87 5.14
N ILE A 10 1.82 -2.58 4.95
CA ILE A 10 3.12 -2.00 4.65
C ILE A 10 4.07 -2.20 5.81
N ALA A 11 3.59 -2.00 7.04
CA ALA A 11 4.43 -2.16 8.22
C ALA A 11 4.96 -3.58 8.32
N GLU A 12 4.11 -4.57 8.03
CA GLU A 12 4.54 -5.96 8.09
C GLU A 12 5.59 -6.27 7.04
N GLN A 13 5.40 -5.74 5.83
CA GLN A 13 6.32 -6.06 4.75
C GLN A 13 7.67 -5.37 4.88
N THR A 14 7.68 -4.18 5.46
CA THR A 14 8.90 -3.40 5.54
C THR A 14 9.57 -3.46 6.91
N GLY A 15 8.86 -3.95 7.92
CA GLY A 15 9.39 -4.00 9.28
C GLY A 15 9.35 -2.67 10.00
N LYS A 16 8.66 -1.69 9.45
CA LYS A 16 8.55 -0.39 10.09
C LYS A 16 7.32 -0.33 10.99
N ASP A 17 7.32 0.61 11.91
CA ASP A 17 6.18 0.81 12.79
C ASP A 17 5.03 1.46 12.04
N VAL A 18 3.80 1.08 12.38
CA VAL A 18 2.64 1.68 11.75
C VAL A 18 2.61 3.20 11.98
N ASP A 19 3.13 3.64 13.12
CA ASP A 19 3.14 5.07 13.43
C ASP A 19 4.03 5.87 12.49
N GLU A 20 4.99 5.22 11.84
CA GLU A 20 5.87 5.89 10.90
C GLU A 20 5.28 6.00 9.51
N ILE A 21 4.19 5.31 9.27
CA ILE A 21 3.58 5.26 7.94
C ILE A 21 2.38 6.18 7.90
N THR A 22 2.43 7.17 7.01
CA THR A 22 1.34 8.13 6.83
C THR A 22 0.88 8.11 5.40
N LEU A 23 -0.16 8.89 5.11
CA LEU A 23 -0.65 8.99 3.74
C LEU A 23 0.39 9.56 2.79
N GLU A 24 1.29 10.39 3.31
CA GLU A 24 2.32 11.02 2.49
C GLU A 24 3.55 10.15 2.33
N THR A 25 3.63 9.04 3.05
CA THR A 25 4.78 8.15 2.97
C THR A 25 4.93 7.60 1.54
N ASN A 26 6.12 7.72 1.00
CA ASN A 26 6.43 7.19 -0.33
C ASN A 26 6.86 5.73 -0.18
N VAL A 27 6.07 4.83 -0.79
CA VAL A 27 6.31 3.39 -0.58
C VAL A 27 7.59 2.93 -1.24
N LYS A 28 8.15 3.72 -2.14
CA LYS A 28 9.40 3.36 -2.80
C LYS A 28 10.62 3.99 -2.13
N GLU A 29 10.52 5.28 -1.81
CA GLU A 29 11.66 6.03 -1.31
C GLU A 29 11.72 6.08 0.22
N ASP A 30 10.60 6.36 0.85
CA ASP A 30 10.61 6.51 2.30
C ASP A 30 10.75 5.19 3.02
N LEU A 31 10.25 4.13 2.43
CA LEU A 31 10.29 2.80 3.04
C LEU A 31 11.45 1.97 2.54
N ASP A 32 12.23 2.53 1.61
CA ASP A 32 13.41 1.86 1.08
C ASP A 32 13.05 0.47 0.55
N ALA A 33 11.85 0.35 -0.02
CA ALA A 33 11.37 -0.92 -0.57
C ALA A 33 11.81 -1.04 -2.01
N ASP A 34 12.33 -2.22 -2.37
CA ASP A 34 12.64 -2.45 -3.78
C ASP A 34 11.42 -2.99 -4.50
N SER A 35 11.58 -3.33 -5.77
CA SER A 35 10.44 -3.74 -6.60
C SER A 35 9.75 -4.97 -6.03
N LEU A 36 10.50 -5.89 -5.47
CA LEU A 36 9.94 -7.11 -4.94
C LEU A 36 9.07 -6.82 -3.72
N ASP A 37 9.57 -5.97 -2.84
CA ASP A 37 8.81 -5.58 -1.66
C ASP A 37 7.53 -4.87 -2.07
N LEU A 38 7.62 -4.01 -3.09
CA LEU A 38 6.46 -3.29 -3.56
C LEU A 38 5.41 -4.26 -4.11
N PHE A 39 5.84 -5.25 -4.87
CA PHE A 39 4.91 -6.24 -5.39
C PHE A 39 4.23 -7.03 -4.28
N GLN A 40 4.98 -7.36 -3.22
CA GLN A 40 4.40 -8.06 -2.08
C GLN A 40 3.32 -7.21 -1.41
N ILE A 41 3.62 -5.93 -1.23
CA ILE A 41 2.65 -5.01 -0.64
C ILE A 41 1.40 -4.94 -1.51
N ILE A 42 1.58 -4.81 -2.80
CA ILE A 42 0.46 -4.73 -3.74
C ILE A 42 -0.37 -6.01 -3.70
N ASN A 43 0.30 -7.16 -3.69
CA ASN A 43 -0.43 -8.43 -3.62
C ASN A 43 -1.26 -8.53 -2.35
N ASP A 44 -0.69 -8.12 -1.23
CA ASP A 44 -1.42 -8.17 0.03
C ASP A 44 -2.64 -7.26 -0.01
N ILE A 45 -2.49 -6.10 -0.63
CA ILE A 45 -3.61 -5.18 -0.77
C ILE A 45 -4.69 -5.79 -1.65
N GLU A 46 -4.30 -6.42 -2.75
CA GLU A 46 -5.26 -7.05 -3.64
C GLU A 46 -6.04 -8.14 -2.93
N ASP A 47 -5.34 -8.94 -2.12
CA ASP A 47 -5.99 -10.01 -1.38
C ASP A 47 -6.92 -9.47 -0.31
N GLU A 48 -6.46 -8.45 0.39
CA GLU A 48 -7.21 -7.92 1.52
C GLU A 48 -8.50 -7.26 1.08
N PHE A 49 -8.46 -6.55 -0.04
CA PHE A 49 -9.60 -5.74 -0.49
C PHE A 49 -10.29 -6.32 -1.72
N ASP A 50 -9.79 -7.44 -2.22
CA ASP A 50 -10.37 -8.11 -3.40
C ASP A 50 -10.40 -7.17 -4.59
N VAL A 51 -9.29 -6.50 -4.86
CA VAL A 51 -9.13 -5.62 -6.00
C VAL A 51 -7.92 -6.06 -6.80
N SER A 52 -7.81 -5.56 -8.03
CA SER A 52 -6.68 -5.87 -8.90
C SER A 52 -5.96 -4.58 -9.27
N VAL A 53 -4.66 -4.54 -9.00
CA VAL A 53 -3.83 -3.38 -9.35
C VAL A 53 -3.16 -3.67 -10.67
N GLU A 54 -3.60 -2.99 -11.72
CA GLU A 54 -3.07 -3.23 -13.06
C GLU A 54 -1.72 -2.55 -13.28
N ASP A 55 -1.49 -1.44 -12.58
CA ASP A 55 -0.26 -0.69 -12.76
C ASP A 55 0.34 -0.38 -11.38
N PRO A 56 1.10 -1.32 -10.82
CA PRO A 56 1.69 -1.10 -9.49
C PRO A 56 2.61 0.11 -9.43
N GLU A 57 3.21 0.49 -10.55
CA GLU A 57 4.12 1.62 -10.56
C GLU A 57 3.41 2.95 -10.38
N SER A 58 2.11 2.98 -10.60
CA SER A 58 1.35 4.21 -10.38
C SER A 58 1.14 4.49 -8.90
N ILE A 59 1.36 3.50 -8.06
CA ILE A 59 1.21 3.66 -6.62
C ILE A 59 2.56 4.10 -6.06
N VAL A 60 2.68 5.38 -5.79
CA VAL A 60 3.93 5.98 -5.31
C VAL A 60 3.87 6.26 -3.81
N THR A 61 2.72 6.69 -3.32
CA THR A 61 2.54 7.00 -1.91
C THR A 61 1.44 6.12 -1.32
N VAL A 62 1.37 6.12 0.01
CA VAL A 62 0.30 5.41 0.70
C VAL A 62 -1.05 6.01 0.28
N GLN A 63 -1.09 7.33 0.08
CA GLN A 63 -2.30 7.99 -0.38
C GLN A 63 -2.77 7.40 -1.71
N ASP A 64 -1.84 7.15 -2.62
CA ASP A 64 -2.19 6.57 -3.92
C ASP A 64 -2.83 5.20 -3.74
N ALA A 65 -2.28 4.40 -2.83
CA ALA A 65 -2.83 3.08 -2.57
C ALA A 65 -4.23 3.17 -1.97
N VAL A 66 -4.41 4.08 -1.04
CA VAL A 66 -5.72 4.28 -0.41
C VAL A 66 -6.74 4.74 -1.45
N ASP A 67 -6.35 5.70 -2.27
CA ASP A 67 -7.24 6.21 -3.31
C ASP A 67 -7.63 5.11 -4.29
N PHE A 68 -6.67 4.29 -4.67
CA PHE A 68 -6.94 3.20 -5.60
C PHE A 68 -7.98 2.24 -5.01
N VAL A 69 -7.76 1.83 -3.78
CA VAL A 69 -8.66 0.87 -3.15
C VAL A 69 -10.06 1.48 -3.00
N GLU A 70 -10.13 2.73 -2.57
CA GLU A 70 -11.43 3.36 -2.38
C GLU A 70 -12.18 3.55 -3.69
N SER A 71 -11.44 3.77 -4.77
CA SER A 71 -12.04 3.89 -6.09
C SER A 71 -12.62 2.59 -6.61
N HIS A 72 -12.00 1.47 -6.24
CA HIS A 72 -12.38 0.16 -6.76
C HIS A 72 -13.20 -0.66 -5.79
N LYS A 73 -13.28 -0.20 -4.55
CA LYS A 73 -14.05 -0.89 -3.54
C LYS A 73 -15.52 -0.57 -3.75
N GLU A 74 -16.30 -1.59 -3.95
CA GLU A 74 -17.72 -1.39 -4.10
C GLU A 74 -18.36 -1.10 -2.78
N ALA A 75 -19.07 -0.01 -2.75
CA ALA A 75 -19.74 0.39 -1.53
C ALA A 75 -20.92 -0.52 -1.24
#